data_7d5107d376d8c204db08b77305b13d51
#
_entry.id   7d5107d376d8c204db08b77305b13d51
#
_cell.length_a   1.000
_cell.length_b   1.000
_cell.length_c   1.000
_cell.angle_alpha   90.00
_cell.angle_beta   90.00
_cell.angle_gamma   90.00
#
_symmetry.space_group_name_H-M   'P 1'
#
loop_
_entity.id
_entity.type
_entity.pdbx_description
1 polymer ?
#
loop_
_entity_poly.entity_id
_entity_poly.type
_entity_poly.pdbx_seq_one_letter_code
_entity_poly.pdbx_strand_id
1 'polypeptide(L)'
;MSNRGFTLWFTGLSGAGKTTLARAVECHLKASGRKVEILDGDIVRTHLSKGLGFSREDRNTNIRRIAFVCKLLTRNDVVNIAAAISPYREAREWARQEIGNFVEVYIRCPIEVCRLRDVKGLYKLADEGKIKGFTGVDDPYEEPEHPDVVIETDKETIEDSLNHILVRLEELGYLAPEEVYEDTSVLTDQLIAWGYL
;
A
#
# COMPACT_ATOMS: atom_id res chain seq x y z
N MET A 1 -4.15 -14.40 -22.20
CA MET A 1 -4.34 -14.23 -20.76
C MET A 1 -4.98 -12.88 -20.48
N SER A 2 -5.87 -12.82 -19.51
CA SER A 2 -6.64 -11.59 -19.25
C SER A 2 -5.71 -10.53 -18.62
N ASN A 3 -5.45 -9.46 -19.35
CA ASN A 3 -4.71 -8.28 -18.86
C ASN A 3 -5.60 -7.44 -17.91
N ARG A 4 -6.34 -8.15 -17.04
CA ARG A 4 -7.37 -7.59 -16.16
C ARG A 4 -6.76 -6.69 -15.12
N GLY A 5 -7.33 -5.49 -14.96
CA GLY A 5 -6.96 -4.57 -13.89
C GLY A 5 -7.42 -5.07 -12.51
N PHE A 6 -6.64 -4.75 -11.50
CA PHE A 6 -6.94 -5.02 -10.09
C PHE A 6 -6.30 -3.96 -9.20
N THR A 7 -6.76 -3.89 -7.96
CA THR A 7 -6.22 -2.98 -6.96
C THR A 7 -5.46 -3.77 -5.89
N LEU A 8 -4.19 -3.43 -5.69
CA LEU A 8 -3.43 -3.76 -4.50
C LEU A 8 -3.63 -2.65 -3.45
N TRP A 9 -4.23 -3.00 -2.33
CA TRP A 9 -4.51 -2.05 -1.25
C TRP A 9 -3.55 -2.28 -0.09
N PHE A 10 -2.50 -1.47 -0.02
CA PHE A 10 -1.51 -1.54 1.05
C PHE A 10 -1.99 -0.73 2.24
N THR A 11 -2.17 -1.41 3.37
CA THR A 11 -2.53 -0.82 4.66
C THR A 11 -1.47 -1.12 5.72
N GLY A 12 -1.35 -0.28 6.74
CA GLY A 12 -0.37 -0.42 7.82
C GLY A 12 0.06 0.93 8.39
N LEU A 13 0.78 0.93 9.49
CA LEU A 13 1.24 2.13 10.19
C LEU A 13 2.16 3.01 9.32
N SER A 14 2.33 4.27 9.71
CA SER A 14 3.38 5.12 9.15
C SER A 14 4.75 4.48 9.38
N GLY A 15 5.65 4.54 8.40
CA GLY A 15 6.97 3.89 8.54
C GLY A 15 6.98 2.37 8.38
N ALA A 16 5.82 1.71 8.16
CA ALA A 16 5.76 0.25 7.98
C ALA A 16 6.36 -0.26 6.67
N GLY A 17 6.70 0.60 5.68
CA GLY A 17 7.31 0.16 4.41
C GLY A 17 6.36 0.12 3.21
N LYS A 18 5.11 0.61 3.34
CA LYS A 18 4.10 0.60 2.25
C LYS A 18 4.60 1.17 0.93
N THR A 19 5.16 2.37 0.94
CA THR A 19 5.63 3.06 -0.28
C THR A 19 6.79 2.31 -0.93
N THR A 20 7.72 1.78 -0.13
CA THR A 20 8.86 0.98 -0.61
C THR A 20 8.39 -0.26 -1.36
N LEU A 21 7.50 -1.05 -0.73
CA LEU A 21 6.94 -2.26 -1.37
C LEU A 21 6.04 -1.93 -2.56
N ALA A 22 5.27 -0.83 -2.49
CA ALA A 22 4.46 -0.37 -3.62
C ALA A 22 5.33 -0.09 -4.86
N ARG A 23 6.50 0.53 -4.66
CA ARG A 23 7.47 0.77 -5.74
C ARG A 23 8.10 -0.51 -6.27
N ALA A 24 8.46 -1.46 -5.39
CA ALA A 24 9.00 -2.75 -5.81
C ALA A 24 8.01 -3.51 -6.70
N VAL A 25 6.74 -3.58 -6.27
CA VAL A 25 5.67 -4.22 -7.05
C VAL A 25 5.40 -3.47 -8.36
N GLU A 26 5.39 -2.12 -8.35
CA GLU A 26 5.23 -1.31 -9.56
C GLU A 26 6.29 -1.64 -10.61
N CYS A 27 7.56 -1.70 -10.18
CA CYS A 27 8.68 -2.00 -11.09
C CYS A 27 8.53 -3.37 -11.73
N HIS A 28 8.27 -4.39 -10.93
CA HIS A 28 8.10 -5.75 -11.42
C HIS A 28 6.93 -5.85 -12.42
N LEU A 29 5.77 -5.32 -12.08
CA LEU A 29 4.59 -5.39 -12.95
C LEU A 29 4.75 -4.55 -14.23
N LYS A 30 5.49 -3.43 -14.17
CA LYS A 30 5.81 -2.65 -15.38
C LYS A 30 6.80 -3.39 -16.29
N ALA A 31 7.77 -4.10 -15.72
CA ALA A 31 8.70 -4.94 -16.49
C ALA A 31 7.94 -6.05 -17.24
N SER A 32 6.90 -6.64 -16.61
CA SER A 32 5.99 -7.61 -17.24
C SER A 32 4.99 -6.97 -18.24
N GLY A 33 5.16 -5.69 -18.59
CA GLY A 33 4.34 -4.99 -19.58
C GLY A 33 2.96 -4.54 -19.07
N ARG A 34 2.69 -4.59 -17.76
CA ARG A 34 1.43 -4.13 -17.16
C ARG A 34 1.36 -2.60 -17.09
N LYS A 35 0.17 -2.05 -17.25
CA LYS A 35 -0.10 -0.65 -16.91
C LYS A 35 -0.31 -0.55 -15.41
N VAL A 36 0.53 0.23 -14.73
CA VAL A 36 0.50 0.34 -13.27
C VAL A 36 0.48 1.80 -12.85
N GLU A 37 -0.39 2.13 -11.88
CA GLU A 37 -0.46 3.44 -11.25
C GLU A 37 -0.37 3.30 -9.72
N ILE A 38 0.38 4.20 -9.06
CA ILE A 38 0.45 4.27 -7.59
C ILE A 38 -0.35 5.46 -7.09
N LEU A 39 -1.24 5.19 -6.13
CA LEU A 39 -1.93 6.19 -5.33
C LEU A 39 -1.29 6.20 -3.93
N ASP A 40 -0.15 6.92 -3.83
CA ASP A 40 0.52 7.13 -2.53
C ASP A 40 -0.27 8.13 -1.68
N GLY A 41 -0.44 7.82 -0.40
CA GLY A 41 -1.28 8.60 0.51
C GLY A 41 -0.85 10.07 0.66
N ASP A 42 0.43 10.38 0.56
CA ASP A 42 0.93 11.76 0.66
C ASP A 42 0.63 12.55 -0.63
N ILE A 43 0.85 11.92 -1.79
CA ILE A 43 0.52 12.51 -3.09
C ILE A 43 -0.98 12.73 -3.21
N VAL A 44 -1.78 11.74 -2.80
CA VAL A 44 -3.25 11.83 -2.79
C VAL A 44 -3.71 13.00 -1.92
N ARG A 45 -3.12 13.18 -0.72
CA ARG A 45 -3.49 14.30 0.16
C ARG A 45 -3.17 15.66 -0.43
N THR A 46 -2.12 15.76 -1.21
CA THR A 46 -1.73 17.01 -1.87
C THR A 46 -2.70 17.40 -2.99
N HIS A 47 -3.15 16.42 -3.78
CA HIS A 47 -3.91 16.68 -5.01
C HIS A 47 -5.40 16.35 -4.88
N LEU A 48 -5.73 15.10 -4.54
CA LEU A 48 -7.10 14.60 -4.53
C LEU A 48 -7.87 14.95 -3.26
N SER A 49 -7.17 15.00 -2.12
CA SER A 49 -7.76 15.21 -0.80
C SER A 49 -7.28 16.47 -0.09
N LYS A 50 -6.84 17.47 -0.88
CA LYS A 50 -6.46 18.77 -0.34
C LYS A 50 -7.59 19.38 0.48
N GLY A 51 -7.26 19.82 1.69
CA GLY A 51 -8.22 20.44 2.62
C GLY A 51 -8.86 19.47 3.62
N LEU A 52 -8.71 18.15 3.46
CA LEU A 52 -9.11 17.20 4.50
C LEU A 52 -8.12 17.22 5.68
N GLY A 53 -8.66 17.17 6.89
CA GLY A 53 -7.92 17.00 8.12
C GLY A 53 -7.61 15.53 8.44
N PHE A 54 -7.52 15.22 9.75
CA PHE A 54 -7.19 13.88 10.26
C PHE A 54 -8.27 13.31 11.17
N SER A 55 -9.46 13.92 11.21
CA SER A 55 -10.63 13.34 11.88
C SER A 55 -10.98 11.98 11.24
N ARG A 56 -11.70 11.13 11.98
CA ARG A 56 -12.20 9.84 11.44
C ARG A 56 -12.98 10.04 10.15
N GLU A 57 -13.82 11.07 10.09
CA GLU A 57 -14.61 11.40 8.90
C GLU A 57 -13.75 11.82 7.72
N ASP A 58 -12.76 12.69 7.92
CA ASP A 58 -11.82 13.11 6.88
C ASP A 58 -10.99 11.93 6.35
N ARG A 59 -10.54 11.04 7.25
CA ARG A 59 -9.81 9.82 6.87
C ARG A 59 -10.69 8.91 6.02
N ASN A 60 -11.92 8.65 6.43
CA ASN A 60 -12.87 7.85 5.66
C ASN A 60 -13.18 8.49 4.31
N THR A 61 -13.35 9.81 4.27
CA THR A 61 -13.53 10.55 3.01
C THR A 61 -12.32 10.42 2.09
N ASN A 62 -11.10 10.51 2.63
CA ASN A 62 -9.88 10.29 1.86
C ASN A 62 -9.84 8.87 1.26
N ILE A 63 -10.14 7.84 2.06
CA ILE A 63 -10.17 6.45 1.59
C ILE A 63 -11.22 6.25 0.51
N ARG A 64 -12.41 6.83 0.66
CA ARG A 64 -13.47 6.76 -0.37
C ARG A 64 -13.04 7.41 -1.69
N ARG A 65 -12.33 8.53 -1.64
CA ARG A 65 -11.78 9.18 -2.85
C ARG A 65 -10.74 8.32 -3.54
N ILE A 66 -9.80 7.74 -2.77
CA ILE A 66 -8.81 6.80 -3.31
C ILE A 66 -9.52 5.61 -3.96
N ALA A 67 -10.45 4.98 -3.26
CA ALA A 67 -11.19 3.82 -3.75
C ALA A 67 -11.98 4.12 -5.03
N PHE A 68 -12.55 5.32 -5.16
CA PHE A 68 -13.23 5.74 -6.39
C PHE A 68 -12.26 5.80 -7.58
N VAL A 69 -11.07 6.37 -7.40
CA VAL A 69 -10.03 6.40 -8.45
C VAL A 69 -9.56 4.99 -8.78
N CYS A 70 -9.29 4.15 -7.76
CA CYS A 70 -8.92 2.76 -7.95
C CYS A 70 -9.98 2.00 -8.76
N LYS A 71 -11.27 2.17 -8.45
CA LYS A 71 -12.39 1.57 -9.20
C LYS A 71 -12.36 1.96 -10.67
N LEU A 72 -12.09 3.25 -10.98
CA LEU A 72 -11.99 3.73 -12.36
C LEU A 72 -10.81 3.11 -13.10
N LEU A 73 -9.65 3.01 -12.47
CA LEU A 73 -8.45 2.41 -13.04
C LEU A 73 -8.64 0.91 -13.27
N THR A 74 -9.12 0.19 -12.25
CA THR A 74 -9.36 -1.26 -12.29
C THR A 74 -10.28 -1.67 -13.44
N ARG A 75 -11.40 -0.98 -13.63
CA ARG A 75 -12.35 -1.30 -14.72
C ARG A 75 -11.83 -0.97 -16.13
N ASN A 76 -10.72 -0.22 -16.23
CA ASN A 76 -10.03 0.11 -17.48
C ASN A 76 -8.72 -0.67 -17.65
N ASP A 77 -8.63 -1.85 -17.03
CA ASP A 77 -7.49 -2.79 -17.13
C ASP A 77 -6.15 -2.19 -16.69
N VAL A 78 -6.17 -1.26 -15.74
CA VAL A 78 -4.99 -0.71 -15.10
C VAL A 78 -4.83 -1.37 -13.73
N VAL A 79 -3.65 -1.91 -13.45
CA VAL A 79 -3.26 -2.32 -12.09
C VAL A 79 -3.00 -1.05 -11.30
N ASN A 80 -3.55 -0.98 -10.10
CA ASN A 80 -3.28 0.18 -9.26
C ASN A 80 -2.94 -0.22 -7.83
N ILE A 81 -2.01 0.52 -7.24
CA ILE A 81 -1.48 0.26 -5.91
C ILE A 81 -1.83 1.43 -5.02
N ALA A 82 -2.79 1.26 -4.13
CA ALA A 82 -3.12 2.25 -3.11
C ALA A 82 -2.23 2.04 -1.89
N ALA A 83 -1.35 2.98 -1.56
CA ALA A 83 -0.46 2.91 -0.41
C ALA A 83 -0.85 3.96 0.64
N ALA A 84 -1.78 3.63 1.51
CA ALA A 84 -2.31 4.52 2.55
C ALA A 84 -2.39 3.80 3.90
N ILE A 85 -2.34 4.54 5.01
CA ILE A 85 -2.54 3.95 6.35
C ILE A 85 -3.88 3.24 6.42
N SER A 86 -4.97 3.89 5.94
CA SER A 86 -6.36 3.37 5.94
C SER A 86 -6.72 2.68 7.27
N PRO A 87 -6.77 3.43 8.40
CA PRO A 87 -6.72 2.84 9.72
C PRO A 87 -7.99 2.09 10.13
N TYR A 88 -9.13 2.34 9.49
CA TYR A 88 -10.42 1.80 9.90
C TYR A 88 -10.89 0.68 8.97
N ARG A 89 -11.28 -0.47 9.55
CA ARG A 89 -11.75 -1.66 8.81
C ARG A 89 -12.95 -1.34 7.93
N GLU A 90 -13.92 -0.62 8.46
CA GLU A 90 -15.12 -0.19 7.73
C GLU A 90 -14.77 0.47 6.38
N ALA A 91 -13.79 1.37 6.39
CA ALA A 91 -13.41 2.09 5.17
C ALA A 91 -12.71 1.18 4.14
N ARG A 92 -11.88 0.22 4.60
CA ARG A 92 -11.22 -0.76 3.72
C ARG A 92 -12.22 -1.76 3.16
N GLU A 93 -13.13 -2.24 4.00
CA GLU A 93 -14.19 -3.16 3.56
C GLU A 93 -15.11 -2.52 2.52
N TRP A 94 -15.50 -1.26 2.74
CA TRP A 94 -16.25 -0.49 1.76
C TRP A 94 -15.46 -0.36 0.43
N ALA A 95 -14.14 -0.07 0.50
CA ALA A 95 -13.31 0.02 -0.69
C ALA A 95 -13.23 -1.32 -1.45
N ARG A 96 -13.11 -2.45 -0.73
CA ARG A 96 -13.13 -3.81 -1.30
C ARG A 96 -14.43 -4.06 -2.09
N GLN A 97 -15.57 -3.74 -1.50
CA GLN A 97 -16.89 -3.94 -2.12
C GLN A 97 -17.04 -3.07 -3.38
N GLU A 98 -16.62 -1.80 -3.32
CA GLU A 98 -16.74 -0.86 -4.43
C GLU A 98 -15.84 -1.20 -5.63
N ILE A 99 -14.64 -1.69 -5.38
CA ILE A 99 -13.64 -1.96 -6.42
C ILE A 99 -13.84 -3.36 -7.03
N GLY A 100 -14.15 -4.36 -6.23
CA GLY A 100 -14.37 -5.75 -6.64
C GLY A 100 -13.06 -6.53 -6.83
N ASN A 101 -12.22 -6.19 -7.82
CA ASN A 101 -10.89 -6.79 -8.01
C ASN A 101 -9.90 -6.15 -7.04
N PHE A 102 -9.91 -6.61 -5.80
CA PHE A 102 -9.22 -5.97 -4.68
C PHE A 102 -8.41 -7.00 -3.90
N VAL A 103 -7.16 -6.70 -3.64
CA VAL A 103 -6.24 -7.52 -2.84
C VAL A 103 -5.71 -6.67 -1.70
N GLU A 104 -6.10 -6.99 -0.47
CA GLU A 104 -5.64 -6.28 0.74
C GLU A 104 -4.29 -6.83 1.19
N VAL A 105 -3.28 -5.96 1.15
CA VAL A 105 -1.93 -6.28 1.61
C VAL A 105 -1.68 -5.56 2.93
N TYR A 106 -1.66 -6.31 4.02
CA TYR A 106 -1.36 -5.79 5.34
C TYR A 106 0.15 -5.76 5.57
N ILE A 107 0.70 -4.56 5.59
CA ILE A 107 2.10 -4.32 5.92
C ILE A 107 2.22 -4.21 7.43
N ARG A 108 2.41 -5.36 8.08
CA ARG A 108 2.56 -5.49 9.53
C ARG A 108 3.97 -5.10 9.93
N CYS A 109 4.07 -4.19 10.87
CA CYS A 109 5.33 -3.78 11.47
C CYS A 109 5.05 -3.30 12.89
N PRO A 110 5.78 -3.78 13.90
CA PRO A 110 5.63 -3.30 15.28
C PRO A 110 5.80 -1.78 15.33
N ILE A 111 4.98 -1.13 16.16
CA ILE A 111 5.01 0.34 16.27
C ILE A 111 6.37 0.85 16.75
N GLU A 112 7.06 0.09 17.58
CA GLU A 112 8.40 0.38 18.07
C GLU A 112 9.40 0.47 16.92
N VAL A 113 9.31 -0.45 15.95
CA VAL A 113 10.14 -0.46 14.75
C VAL A 113 9.78 0.71 13.83
N CYS A 114 8.48 0.99 13.67
CA CYS A 114 8.02 2.14 12.90
C CYS A 114 8.52 3.46 13.50
N ARG A 115 8.53 3.59 14.83
CA ARG A 115 9.08 4.75 15.57
C ARG A 115 10.59 4.89 15.38
N LEU A 116 11.34 3.79 15.40
CA LEU A 116 12.78 3.80 15.14
C LEU A 116 13.10 4.25 13.70
N ARG A 117 12.31 3.81 12.74
CA ARG A 117 12.45 4.22 11.34
C ARG A 117 12.13 5.69 11.14
N ASP A 118 11.04 6.16 11.68
CA ASP A 118 10.43 7.52 11.63
C ASP A 118 10.90 8.43 10.49
N VAL A 119 10.92 7.89 9.28
CA VAL A 119 11.47 8.51 8.05
C VAL A 119 10.94 9.94 7.81
N LYS A 120 9.74 10.22 8.31
CA LYS A 120 9.05 11.52 8.13
C LYS A 120 9.09 12.41 9.39
N GLY A 121 9.67 11.92 10.49
CA GLY A 121 9.68 12.62 11.77
C GLY A 121 8.31 12.78 12.45
N LEU A 122 7.29 12.01 11.98
CA LEU A 122 5.92 12.18 12.45
C LEU A 122 5.70 11.59 13.84
N TYR A 123 6.35 10.48 14.18
CA TYR A 123 6.30 9.91 15.53
C TYR A 123 6.90 10.86 16.55
N LYS A 124 8.06 11.44 16.23
CA LYS A 124 8.68 12.47 17.08
C LYS A 124 7.75 13.66 17.32
N LEU A 125 7.09 14.16 16.27
CA LEU A 125 6.14 15.27 16.39
C LEU A 125 4.89 14.89 17.21
N ALA A 126 4.42 13.65 17.12
CA ALA A 126 3.30 13.13 17.90
C ALA A 126 3.69 13.02 19.39
N ASP A 127 4.87 12.46 19.69
CA ASP A 127 5.38 12.31 21.07
C ASP A 127 5.65 13.68 21.75
N GLU A 128 6.05 14.68 20.98
CA GLU A 128 6.18 16.07 21.43
C GLU A 128 4.83 16.81 21.54
N GLY A 129 3.70 16.15 21.22
CA GLY A 129 2.36 16.74 21.24
C GLY A 129 2.09 17.80 20.18
N LYS A 130 2.96 17.93 19.18
CA LYS A 130 2.84 18.90 18.07
C LYS A 130 1.82 18.48 17.02
N ILE A 131 1.55 17.19 16.88
CA ILE A 131 0.46 16.64 16.08
C ILE A 131 -0.43 15.77 16.96
N LYS A 132 -1.75 15.81 16.68
CA LYS A 132 -2.76 15.03 17.39
C LYS A 132 -3.51 14.14 16.41
N GLY A 133 -4.13 13.09 16.93
CA GLY A 133 -4.85 12.12 16.12
C GLY A 133 -3.90 11.33 15.21
N PHE A 134 -2.69 11.02 15.68
CA PHE A 134 -1.73 10.27 14.89
C PHE A 134 -1.96 8.77 15.07
N THR A 135 -2.22 8.07 13.95
CA THR A 135 -2.55 6.65 13.96
C THR A 135 -1.43 5.81 14.58
N GLY A 136 -1.81 4.99 15.55
CA GLY A 136 -0.91 4.14 16.32
C GLY A 136 -0.33 4.82 17.57
N VAL A 137 -0.60 6.11 17.80
CA VAL A 137 -0.18 6.83 19.01
C VAL A 137 -1.40 7.23 19.83
N ASP A 138 -2.19 8.18 19.36
CA ASP A 138 -3.41 8.69 20.02
C ASP A 138 -4.68 8.49 19.16
N ASP A 139 -4.56 7.87 17.99
CA ASP A 139 -5.66 7.40 17.14
C ASP A 139 -5.46 5.91 16.81
N PRO A 140 -6.50 5.07 16.85
CA PRO A 140 -6.36 3.64 16.67
C PRO A 140 -6.03 3.26 15.22
N TYR A 141 -5.30 2.15 15.06
CA TYR A 141 -5.20 1.40 13.82
C TYR A 141 -5.93 0.07 14.01
N GLU A 142 -7.00 -0.13 13.25
CA GLU A 142 -7.77 -1.37 13.27
C GLU A 142 -7.14 -2.35 12.26
N GLU A 143 -6.39 -3.34 12.75
CA GLU A 143 -5.75 -4.34 11.89
C GLU A 143 -6.79 -5.09 11.04
N PRO A 144 -6.46 -5.44 9.78
CA PRO A 144 -7.34 -6.29 8.96
C PRO A 144 -7.60 -7.64 9.63
N GLU A 145 -8.84 -8.13 9.58
CA GLU A 145 -9.18 -9.44 10.11
C GLU A 145 -8.85 -10.56 9.13
N HIS A 146 -9.04 -10.31 7.83
CA HIS A 146 -8.85 -11.28 6.76
C HIS A 146 -8.13 -10.64 5.57
N PRO A 147 -6.87 -10.19 5.73
CA PRO A 147 -6.09 -9.67 4.62
C PRO A 147 -5.75 -10.78 3.63
N ASP A 148 -5.66 -10.44 2.35
CA ASP A 148 -5.27 -11.41 1.32
C ASP A 148 -3.78 -11.76 1.41
N VAL A 149 -2.96 -10.79 1.86
CA VAL A 149 -1.51 -10.95 2.08
C VAL A 149 -1.11 -10.27 3.39
N VAL A 150 -0.23 -10.88 4.17
CA VAL A 150 0.43 -10.27 5.34
C VAL A 150 1.93 -10.25 5.10
N ILE A 151 2.55 -9.09 5.23
CA ILE A 151 3.99 -8.88 5.10
C ILE A 151 4.55 -8.33 6.41
N GLU A 152 5.58 -8.97 6.96
CA GLU A 152 6.24 -8.57 8.21
C GLU A 152 7.58 -7.86 7.90
N THR A 153 7.53 -6.58 7.63
CA THR A 153 8.70 -5.80 7.16
C THR A 153 9.82 -5.59 8.19
N ASP A 154 9.64 -6.04 9.41
CA ASP A 154 10.68 -6.14 10.42
C ASP A 154 11.44 -7.47 10.39
N LYS A 155 10.94 -8.47 9.63
CA LYS A 155 11.48 -9.83 9.55
C LYS A 155 11.86 -10.25 8.14
N GLU A 156 11.30 -9.61 7.14
CA GLU A 156 11.44 -9.96 5.72
C GLU A 156 12.26 -8.92 4.98
N THR A 157 13.03 -9.36 3.98
CA THR A 157 13.63 -8.45 3.01
C THR A 157 12.56 -7.89 2.06
N ILE A 158 12.92 -6.85 1.30
CA ILE A 158 12.03 -6.30 0.26
C ILE A 158 11.75 -7.36 -0.81
N GLU A 159 12.76 -8.16 -1.16
CA GLU A 159 12.67 -9.22 -2.17
C GLU A 159 11.73 -10.34 -1.70
N ASP A 160 11.89 -10.84 -0.46
CA ASP A 160 10.97 -11.84 0.12
C ASP A 160 9.54 -11.33 0.13
N SER A 161 9.34 -10.10 0.58
CA SER A 161 8.03 -9.44 0.65
C SER A 161 7.40 -9.29 -0.74
N LEU A 162 8.18 -8.90 -1.74
CA LEU A 162 7.74 -8.83 -3.14
C LEU A 162 7.30 -10.22 -3.63
N ASN A 163 8.13 -11.24 -3.44
CA ASN A 163 7.81 -12.60 -3.86
C ASN A 163 6.54 -13.12 -3.21
N HIS A 164 6.32 -12.87 -1.91
CA HIS A 164 5.08 -13.23 -1.23
C HIS A 164 3.85 -12.58 -1.89
N ILE A 165 3.96 -11.30 -2.25
CA ILE A 165 2.86 -10.59 -2.93
C ILE A 165 2.60 -11.18 -4.32
N LEU A 166 3.66 -11.42 -5.11
CA LEU A 166 3.52 -11.93 -6.49
C LEU A 166 2.95 -13.34 -6.53
N VAL A 167 3.45 -14.25 -5.69
CA VAL A 167 2.92 -15.61 -5.57
C VAL A 167 1.43 -15.58 -5.19
N ARG A 168 1.05 -14.71 -4.25
CA ARG A 168 -0.36 -14.59 -3.88
C ARG A 168 -1.22 -14.05 -5.01
N LEU A 169 -0.72 -13.12 -5.82
CA LEU A 169 -1.42 -12.62 -7.00
C LEU A 169 -1.62 -13.69 -8.07
N GLU A 170 -0.64 -14.59 -8.24
CA GLU A 170 -0.77 -15.77 -9.10
C GLU A 170 -1.87 -16.70 -8.59
N GLU A 171 -1.83 -17.09 -7.31
CA GLU A 171 -2.85 -17.94 -6.68
C GLU A 171 -4.27 -17.38 -6.82
N LEU A 172 -4.42 -16.07 -6.77
CA LEU A 172 -5.69 -15.37 -6.95
C LEU A 172 -6.08 -15.18 -8.44
N GLY A 173 -5.22 -15.61 -9.37
CA GLY A 173 -5.47 -15.54 -10.81
C GLY A 173 -5.31 -14.15 -11.42
N TYR A 174 -4.60 -13.24 -10.76
CA TYR A 174 -4.30 -11.90 -11.29
C TYR A 174 -3.02 -11.86 -12.12
N LEU A 175 -2.08 -12.75 -11.85
CA LEU A 175 -0.82 -12.92 -12.60
C LEU A 175 -0.73 -14.33 -13.19
N ALA A 176 -0.03 -14.47 -14.29
CA ALA A 176 0.38 -15.75 -14.82
C ALA A 176 1.71 -16.18 -14.20
N PRO A 177 2.03 -17.50 -14.13
CA PRO A 177 3.29 -17.98 -13.55
C PRO A 177 4.53 -17.30 -14.10
N GLU A 178 4.57 -17.06 -15.40
CA GLU A 178 5.68 -16.37 -16.08
C GLU A 178 5.88 -14.93 -15.60
N GLU A 179 4.85 -14.25 -15.14
CA GLU A 179 4.91 -12.88 -14.63
C GLU A 179 5.47 -12.81 -13.19
N VAL A 180 5.48 -13.92 -12.45
CA VAL A 180 6.01 -14.01 -11.08
C VAL A 180 7.52 -14.25 -11.08
N TYR A 181 8.02 -15.01 -12.03
CA TYR A 181 9.41 -15.50 -12.06
C TYR A 181 10.28 -14.77 -13.08
N GLU A 182 9.87 -13.59 -13.55
CA GLU A 182 10.76 -12.75 -14.37
C GLU A 182 11.99 -12.30 -13.55
N ASP A 183 13.12 -12.13 -14.26
CA ASP A 183 14.40 -11.76 -13.65
C ASP A 183 14.31 -10.44 -12.88
N THR A 184 14.43 -10.54 -11.56
CA THR A 184 14.36 -9.40 -10.63
C THR A 184 15.67 -8.62 -10.54
N SER A 185 16.71 -8.95 -11.30
CA SER A 185 18.02 -8.24 -11.26
C SER A 185 17.88 -6.75 -11.55
N VAL A 186 16.98 -6.38 -12.46
CA VAL A 186 16.67 -4.98 -12.78
C VAL A 186 16.04 -4.24 -11.59
N LEU A 187 15.30 -4.96 -10.75
CA LEU A 187 14.64 -4.40 -9.57
C LEU A 187 15.66 -3.91 -8.54
N THR A 188 16.68 -4.71 -8.26
CA THR A 188 17.72 -4.38 -7.28
C THR A 188 18.45 -3.11 -7.66
N ASP A 189 18.84 -2.96 -8.93
CA ASP A 189 19.53 -1.78 -9.44
C ASP A 189 18.63 -0.52 -9.33
N GLN A 190 17.34 -0.65 -9.59
CA GLN A 190 16.39 0.46 -9.49
C GLN A 190 16.12 0.86 -8.03
N LEU A 191 15.99 -0.09 -7.11
CA LEU A 191 15.80 0.18 -5.69
C LEU A 191 17.04 0.88 -5.10
N ILE A 192 18.26 0.47 -5.52
CA ILE A 192 19.51 1.16 -5.16
C ILE A 192 19.50 2.59 -5.71
N ALA A 193 19.17 2.78 -6.99
CA ALA A 193 19.14 4.11 -7.62
C ALA A 193 18.14 5.07 -6.95
N TRP A 194 17.10 4.55 -6.32
CA TRP A 194 16.11 5.34 -5.58
C TRP A 194 16.42 5.49 -4.08
N GLY A 195 17.53 4.88 -3.61
CA GLY A 195 17.96 4.98 -2.21
C GLY A 195 17.12 4.14 -1.23
N TYR A 196 16.50 3.05 -1.70
CA TYR A 196 15.75 2.11 -0.86
C TYR A 196 16.59 0.91 -0.40
N LEU A 197 17.77 0.70 -1.00
CA LEU A 197 18.80 -0.30 -0.64
C LEU A 197 20.17 0.37 -0.49
#